data_7cfd1a1121c52d07edaa808bd502bd93
#
_entry.id   7cfd1a1121c52d07edaa808bd502bd93
#
_cell.length_a   1.000
_cell.length_b   1.000
_cell.length_c   1.000
_cell.angle_alpha   90.00
_cell.angle_beta   90.00
_cell.angle_gamma   90.00
#
_symmetry.space_group_name_H-M   'P 1'
#
loop_
_entity.id
_entity.type
_entity.pdbx_description
1 polymer ?
#
loop_
_entity_poly.entity_id
_entity_poly.type
_entity_poly.pdbx_seq_one_letter_code
_entity_poly.pdbx_strand_id
1 'polypeptide(L)'
;MLFDYHVHCEFSDDSEELMEDQIEKAIEKGVEEICFTDHVDYGIKRDVDDPRGIEIKHAIEHGKEVDIVLAKVNYPVYFEKLHAMQEKYAGRIVVKQGLEFGIQSVTVQEYQKLYDTYKKELDFILFSMHQVDNLEFWTQDFQRGKTQKEYNEAYYAEIYKTMGRFHEYSCLAHLDLLARYDENGIYPFEKVEDQIAEILKLAIKDGKGIEVNTSSYHYGLKDTQPCRAILKLYKDLGGKILTVGSDAHSTQYIADHIPDVYSILKEEIGFQEICTFDKMIPIFHAF
;
A
#
# COMPACT_ATOMS: atom_id res chain seq x y z
N MET A 1 -2.33 3.50 21.73
CA MET A 1 -3.07 3.31 20.45
C MET A 1 -2.14 2.61 19.48
N LEU A 2 -2.58 1.53 18.84
CA LEU A 2 -1.83 0.79 17.84
C LEU A 2 -2.79 0.50 16.68
N PHE A 3 -2.44 0.95 15.48
CA PHE A 3 -3.24 0.80 14.26
C PHE A 3 -2.40 0.15 13.18
N ASP A 4 -3.01 -0.72 12.36
CA ASP A 4 -2.35 -1.34 11.21
C ASP A 4 -3.22 -1.11 9.97
N TYR A 5 -2.75 -0.23 9.07
CA TYR A 5 -3.53 0.26 7.94
C TYR A 5 -3.08 -0.29 6.59
N HIS A 6 -2.35 -1.44 6.62
CA HIS A 6 -1.95 -2.16 5.43
C HIS A 6 -1.81 -3.65 5.74
N VAL A 7 -2.85 -4.42 5.47
CA VAL A 7 -2.91 -5.86 5.77
C VAL A 7 -3.60 -6.58 4.63
N HIS A 8 -3.05 -7.75 4.26
CA HIS A 8 -3.56 -8.64 3.24
C HIS A 8 -4.08 -9.94 3.83
N CYS A 9 -5.01 -10.58 3.14
CA CYS A 9 -5.56 -11.86 3.54
C CYS A 9 -5.84 -12.74 2.32
N GLU A 10 -6.59 -13.82 2.49
CA GLU A 10 -6.93 -14.79 1.44
C GLU A 10 -7.57 -14.19 0.17
N PHE A 11 -7.83 -12.90 0.16
CA PHE A 11 -8.33 -12.17 -1.03
C PHE A 11 -7.22 -11.54 -1.87
N SER A 12 -5.99 -11.52 -1.40
CA SER A 12 -4.80 -11.21 -2.20
C SER A 12 -4.20 -12.49 -2.77
N ASP A 13 -3.66 -12.43 -4.00
CA ASP A 13 -3.08 -13.60 -4.68
C ASP A 13 -1.74 -14.06 -4.09
N ASP A 14 -1.14 -13.27 -3.22
CA ASP A 14 0.13 -13.52 -2.54
C ASP A 14 -0.01 -13.68 -1.02
N SER A 15 -1.25 -13.86 -0.51
CA SER A 15 -1.51 -14.20 0.87
C SER A 15 -2.45 -15.42 0.97
N GLU A 16 -2.06 -16.41 1.79
CA GLU A 16 -2.89 -17.58 2.13
C GLU A 16 -3.56 -17.44 3.50
N GLU A 17 -3.27 -16.36 4.23
CA GLU A 17 -3.75 -16.14 5.59
C GLU A 17 -5.22 -15.76 5.62
N LEU A 18 -6.01 -16.44 6.45
CA LEU A 18 -7.42 -16.10 6.59
C LEU A 18 -7.58 -14.74 7.28
N MET A 19 -8.51 -13.91 6.78
CA MET A 19 -8.85 -12.62 7.38
C MET A 19 -9.11 -12.73 8.89
N GLU A 20 -9.73 -13.82 9.31
CA GLU A 20 -10.03 -14.12 10.71
C GLU A 20 -8.77 -14.34 11.56
N ASP A 21 -7.79 -15.08 11.02
CA ASP A 21 -6.52 -15.33 11.70
C ASP A 21 -5.66 -14.06 11.82
N GLN A 22 -5.69 -13.19 10.79
CA GLN A 22 -5.08 -11.86 10.84
C GLN A 22 -5.70 -11.00 11.94
N ILE A 23 -7.04 -11.00 12.08
CA ILE A 23 -7.75 -10.24 13.12
C ILE A 23 -7.43 -10.77 14.52
N GLU A 24 -7.45 -12.08 14.73
CA GLU A 24 -7.12 -12.66 16.05
C GLU A 24 -5.66 -12.33 16.43
N LYS A 25 -4.74 -12.37 15.49
CA LYS A 25 -3.35 -11.97 15.73
C LYS A 25 -3.23 -10.47 16.04
N ALA A 26 -3.99 -9.63 15.36
CA ALA A 26 -4.03 -8.19 15.63
C ALA A 26 -4.52 -7.92 17.06
N ILE A 27 -5.57 -8.61 17.50
CA ILE A 27 -6.08 -8.52 18.89
C ILE A 27 -5.01 -8.99 19.88
N GLU A 28 -4.33 -10.12 19.62
CA GLU A 28 -3.23 -10.62 20.47
C GLU A 28 -2.13 -9.59 20.65
N LYS A 29 -1.78 -8.86 19.57
CA LYS A 29 -0.75 -7.81 19.57
C LYS A 29 -1.24 -6.46 20.12
N GLY A 30 -2.52 -6.34 20.46
CA GLY A 30 -3.10 -5.11 21.02
C GLY A 30 -3.38 -4.04 19.96
N VAL A 31 -3.59 -4.42 18.71
CA VAL A 31 -4.08 -3.53 17.65
C VAL A 31 -5.51 -3.13 17.96
N GLU A 32 -5.80 -1.83 17.94
CA GLU A 32 -7.12 -1.27 18.22
C GLU A 32 -7.98 -1.14 16.97
N GLU A 33 -7.33 -0.89 15.81
CA GLU A 33 -7.99 -0.78 14.52
C GLU A 33 -7.09 -1.36 13.42
N ILE A 34 -7.65 -2.25 12.58
CA ILE A 34 -6.99 -2.91 11.46
C ILE A 34 -7.74 -2.59 10.17
N CYS A 35 -7.02 -2.27 9.10
CA CYS A 35 -7.57 -2.05 7.77
C CYS A 35 -7.06 -3.10 6.79
N PHE A 36 -7.96 -3.91 6.24
CA PHE A 36 -7.62 -4.80 5.13
C PHE A 36 -7.52 -4.00 3.84
N THR A 37 -6.47 -4.26 3.07
CA THR A 37 -6.13 -3.52 1.85
C THR A 37 -5.66 -4.47 0.75
N ASP A 38 -6.45 -5.51 0.48
CA ASP A 38 -6.10 -6.52 -0.48
C ASP A 38 -5.85 -5.95 -1.88
N HIS A 39 -4.94 -6.59 -2.64
CA HIS A 39 -4.38 -6.08 -3.89
C HIS A 39 -5.40 -5.96 -5.03
N VAL A 40 -5.31 -4.85 -5.76
CA VAL A 40 -5.96 -4.66 -7.06
C VAL A 40 -4.91 -4.11 -8.05
N ASP A 41 -4.47 -4.93 -9.02
CA ASP A 41 -3.41 -4.59 -9.97
C ASP A 41 -3.89 -4.72 -11.42
N TYR A 42 -4.76 -3.79 -11.88
CA TYR A 42 -5.24 -3.77 -13.26
C TYR A 42 -4.09 -3.60 -14.27
N GLY A 43 -4.19 -4.37 -15.36
CA GLY A 43 -3.14 -4.48 -16.37
C GLY A 43 -2.27 -5.73 -16.21
N ILE A 44 -2.05 -6.18 -14.97
CA ILE A 44 -1.33 -7.43 -14.64
C ILE A 44 -2.33 -8.53 -14.25
N LYS A 45 -3.23 -8.23 -13.30
CA LYS A 45 -4.22 -9.18 -12.78
C LYS A 45 -5.60 -8.92 -13.40
N ARG A 46 -6.45 -9.96 -13.39
CA ARG A 46 -7.84 -9.89 -13.87
C ARG A 46 -8.80 -10.11 -12.73
N ASP A 47 -10.02 -9.59 -12.85
CA ASP A 47 -11.08 -9.91 -11.91
C ASP A 47 -11.46 -11.39 -12.01
N VAL A 48 -11.92 -11.98 -10.92
CA VAL A 48 -12.24 -13.41 -10.82
C VAL A 48 -13.34 -13.81 -11.83
N ASP A 49 -14.24 -12.89 -12.15
CA ASP A 49 -15.32 -13.05 -13.10
C ASP A 49 -15.01 -12.52 -14.51
N ASP A 50 -13.75 -12.18 -14.80
CA ASP A 50 -13.36 -11.75 -16.16
C ASP A 50 -13.63 -12.87 -17.16
N PRO A 51 -14.41 -12.60 -18.25
CA PRO A 51 -14.76 -13.61 -19.23
C PRO A 51 -13.59 -14.21 -19.99
N ARG A 52 -12.39 -13.59 -19.92
CA ARG A 52 -11.15 -14.14 -20.46
C ARG A 52 -10.54 -15.23 -19.57
N GLY A 53 -11.08 -15.43 -18.35
CA GLY A 53 -10.62 -16.40 -17.38
C GLY A 53 -9.41 -15.93 -16.55
N ILE A 54 -9.10 -16.71 -15.53
CA ILE A 54 -7.94 -16.46 -14.65
C ILE A 54 -6.68 -16.86 -15.41
N GLU A 55 -5.65 -16.02 -15.34
CA GLU A 55 -4.33 -16.29 -15.90
C GLU A 55 -3.42 -16.88 -14.83
N ILE A 56 -2.60 -17.84 -15.20
CA ILE A 56 -1.55 -18.40 -14.34
C ILE A 56 -0.22 -17.96 -14.93
N LYS A 57 0.59 -17.27 -14.12
CA LYS A 57 1.94 -16.87 -14.48
C LYS A 57 2.93 -17.83 -13.85
N HIS A 58 3.77 -18.47 -14.66
CA HIS A 58 4.90 -19.23 -14.17
C HIS A 58 6.04 -18.29 -13.83
N ALA A 59 6.51 -18.30 -12.61
CA ALA A 59 7.59 -17.46 -12.12
C ALA A 59 8.65 -18.27 -11.37
N ILE A 60 9.81 -17.66 -11.14
CA ILE A 60 10.86 -18.23 -10.29
C ILE A 60 10.97 -17.32 -9.06
N GLU A 61 10.57 -17.85 -7.91
CA GLU A 61 10.69 -17.19 -6.62
C GLU A 61 11.74 -17.88 -5.76
N HIS A 62 12.75 -17.17 -5.30
CA HIS A 62 13.86 -17.73 -4.52
C HIS A 62 14.49 -19.01 -5.14
N GLY A 63 14.56 -19.04 -6.48
CA GLY A 63 15.14 -20.19 -7.22
C GLY A 63 14.22 -21.39 -7.35
N LYS A 64 12.92 -21.27 -7.03
CA LYS A 64 11.89 -22.31 -7.22
C LYS A 64 10.88 -21.84 -8.26
N GLU A 65 10.44 -22.76 -9.11
CA GLU A 65 9.31 -22.52 -9.99
C GLU A 65 8.03 -22.45 -9.16
N VAL A 66 7.25 -21.39 -9.34
CA VAL A 66 5.96 -21.17 -8.69
C VAL A 66 4.93 -20.75 -9.74
N ASP A 67 3.69 -21.19 -9.53
CA ASP A 67 2.53 -20.81 -10.32
C ASP A 67 1.76 -19.72 -9.56
N ILE A 68 1.75 -18.50 -10.10
CA ILE A 68 1.03 -17.38 -9.53
C ILE A 68 -0.30 -17.25 -10.26
N VAL A 69 -1.37 -17.36 -9.51
CA VAL A 69 -2.73 -17.13 -10.01
C VAL A 69 -2.98 -15.63 -10.09
N LEU A 70 -3.07 -15.09 -11.31
CA LEU A 70 -3.31 -13.66 -11.53
C LEU A 70 -4.80 -13.35 -11.45
N ALA A 71 -5.34 -13.38 -10.22
CA ALA A 71 -6.70 -13.01 -9.91
C ALA A 71 -6.72 -11.80 -8.97
N LYS A 72 -7.81 -11.06 -9.00
CA LYS A 72 -8.07 -9.97 -8.07
C LYS A 72 -9.10 -10.38 -7.04
N VAL A 73 -9.31 -9.46 -6.11
CA VAL A 73 -10.37 -9.54 -5.10
C VAL A 73 -11.71 -9.86 -5.77
N ASN A 74 -12.42 -10.84 -5.23
CA ASN A 74 -13.86 -11.01 -5.50
C ASN A 74 -14.60 -10.00 -4.60
N TYR A 75 -14.82 -8.80 -5.09
CA TYR A 75 -15.32 -7.67 -4.31
C TYR A 75 -16.61 -7.93 -3.54
N PRO A 76 -17.67 -8.53 -4.12
CA PRO A 76 -18.89 -8.84 -3.37
C PRO A 76 -18.62 -9.76 -2.17
N VAL A 77 -17.82 -10.81 -2.35
CA VAL A 77 -17.48 -11.77 -1.30
C VAL A 77 -16.55 -11.13 -0.27
N TYR A 78 -15.62 -10.31 -0.71
CA TYR A 78 -14.70 -9.57 0.15
C TYR A 78 -15.44 -8.64 1.12
N PHE A 79 -16.34 -7.80 0.62
CA PHE A 79 -17.10 -6.90 1.47
C PHE A 79 -18.11 -7.63 2.36
N GLU A 80 -18.73 -8.71 1.88
CA GLU A 80 -19.57 -9.57 2.73
C GLU A 80 -18.76 -10.17 3.89
N LYS A 81 -17.55 -10.66 3.61
CA LYS A 81 -16.63 -11.19 4.65
C LYS A 81 -16.24 -10.11 5.65
N LEU A 82 -15.87 -8.92 5.18
CA LEU A 82 -15.51 -7.80 6.06
C LEU A 82 -16.66 -7.41 6.98
N HIS A 83 -17.89 -7.29 6.47
CA HIS A 83 -19.08 -7.03 7.29
C HIS A 83 -19.28 -8.11 8.37
N ALA A 84 -19.14 -9.39 7.99
CA ALA A 84 -19.25 -10.48 8.97
C ALA A 84 -18.16 -10.39 10.04
N MET A 85 -16.94 -9.99 9.68
CA MET A 85 -15.84 -9.80 10.63
C MET A 85 -16.06 -8.59 11.54
N GLN A 86 -16.57 -7.49 11.01
CA GLN A 86 -16.96 -6.32 11.81
C GLN A 86 -18.01 -6.69 12.88
N GLU A 87 -19.02 -7.45 12.51
CA GLU A 87 -20.04 -7.92 13.46
C GLU A 87 -19.46 -8.88 14.50
N LYS A 88 -18.66 -9.87 14.05
CA LYS A 88 -18.06 -10.88 14.91
C LYS A 88 -17.13 -10.29 15.97
N TYR A 89 -16.34 -9.30 15.58
CA TYR A 89 -15.30 -8.73 16.43
C TYR A 89 -15.70 -7.39 17.07
N ALA A 90 -16.97 -7.00 16.96
CA ALA A 90 -17.48 -5.76 17.55
C ALA A 90 -17.12 -5.64 19.04
N GLY A 91 -16.51 -4.51 19.42
CA GLY A 91 -16.05 -4.25 20.79
C GLY A 91 -14.73 -4.91 21.18
N ARG A 92 -14.10 -5.71 20.30
CA ARG A 92 -12.75 -6.27 20.51
C ARG A 92 -11.68 -5.53 19.69
N ILE A 93 -11.99 -5.22 18.44
CA ILE A 93 -11.14 -4.48 17.51
C ILE A 93 -12.04 -3.79 16.47
N VAL A 94 -11.59 -2.68 15.93
CA VAL A 94 -12.25 -2.04 14.78
C VAL A 94 -11.66 -2.61 13.49
N VAL A 95 -12.51 -3.14 12.61
CA VAL A 95 -12.10 -3.67 11.30
C VAL A 95 -12.56 -2.69 10.22
N LYS A 96 -11.63 -2.20 9.41
CA LYS A 96 -11.86 -1.25 8.32
C LYS A 96 -11.76 -1.91 6.95
N GLN A 97 -12.51 -1.36 6.00
CA GLN A 97 -12.65 -1.86 4.63
C GLN A 97 -11.82 -0.99 3.70
N GLY A 98 -10.71 -1.52 3.22
CA GLY A 98 -9.83 -0.84 2.28
C GLY A 98 -9.51 -1.70 1.06
N LEU A 99 -8.74 -1.12 0.16
CA LEU A 99 -8.12 -1.80 -0.98
C LEU A 99 -6.78 -1.14 -1.28
N GLU A 100 -5.82 -1.91 -1.74
CA GLU A 100 -4.57 -1.40 -2.28
C GLU A 100 -4.65 -1.40 -3.81
N PHE A 101 -4.62 -0.21 -4.39
CA PHE A 101 -4.69 0.00 -5.84
C PHE A 101 -3.28 0.12 -6.43
N GLY A 102 -2.78 -0.93 -7.07
CA GLY A 102 -1.55 -0.90 -7.88
C GLY A 102 -1.78 -0.20 -9.22
N ILE A 103 -2.07 1.10 -9.15
CA ILE A 103 -2.60 1.91 -10.25
C ILE A 103 -1.50 2.47 -11.14
N GLN A 104 -1.73 2.45 -12.46
CA GLN A 104 -0.91 3.05 -13.50
C GLN A 104 -1.73 4.06 -14.31
N SER A 105 -1.09 4.99 -14.99
CA SER A 105 -1.79 5.98 -15.80
C SER A 105 -2.65 5.37 -16.93
N VAL A 106 -2.31 4.16 -17.36
CA VAL A 106 -3.04 3.43 -18.41
C VAL A 106 -4.25 2.67 -17.88
N THR A 107 -4.37 2.46 -16.57
CA THR A 107 -5.47 1.69 -15.92
C THR A 107 -6.41 2.55 -15.08
N VAL A 108 -6.27 3.86 -15.12
CA VAL A 108 -7.07 4.81 -14.30
C VAL A 108 -8.58 4.61 -14.48
N GLN A 109 -9.04 4.30 -15.69
CA GLN A 109 -10.47 4.16 -15.96
C GLN A 109 -11.10 2.95 -15.27
N GLU A 110 -10.36 1.84 -15.17
CA GLU A 110 -10.76 0.65 -14.46
C GLU A 110 -10.91 0.93 -12.96
N TYR A 111 -9.92 1.62 -12.36
CA TYR A 111 -9.97 2.00 -10.95
C TYR A 111 -11.08 3.00 -10.64
N GLN A 112 -11.33 3.96 -11.53
CA GLN A 112 -12.44 4.89 -11.36
C GLN A 112 -13.79 4.15 -11.37
N LYS A 113 -13.96 3.19 -12.26
CA LYS A 113 -15.17 2.35 -12.31
C LYS A 113 -15.31 1.50 -11.04
N LEU A 114 -14.22 0.91 -10.57
CA LEU A 114 -14.20 0.14 -9.33
C LEU A 114 -14.63 1.02 -8.15
N TYR A 115 -13.96 2.17 -7.98
CA TYR A 115 -14.31 3.12 -6.94
C TYR A 115 -15.78 3.54 -7.00
N ASP A 116 -16.27 3.95 -8.17
CA ASP A 116 -17.68 4.36 -8.33
C ASP A 116 -18.67 3.27 -7.95
N THR A 117 -18.28 2.00 -8.14
CA THR A 117 -19.12 0.84 -7.79
C THR A 117 -19.14 0.63 -6.27
N TYR A 118 -17.98 0.71 -5.59
CA TYR A 118 -17.84 0.30 -4.19
C TYR A 118 -17.54 1.42 -3.21
N LYS A 119 -17.58 2.70 -3.62
CA LYS A 119 -17.24 3.86 -2.75
C LYS A 119 -18.03 3.97 -1.44
N LYS A 120 -19.20 3.32 -1.34
CA LYS A 120 -19.98 3.29 -0.10
C LYS A 120 -19.46 2.28 0.91
N GLU A 121 -18.77 1.24 0.42
CA GLU A 121 -18.15 0.21 1.23
C GLU A 121 -16.80 0.68 1.79
N LEU A 122 -16.04 1.44 1.00
CA LEU A 122 -14.65 1.76 1.28
C LEU A 122 -14.47 2.80 2.39
N ASP A 123 -13.64 2.46 3.35
CA ASP A 123 -13.13 3.37 4.37
C ASP A 123 -11.77 3.98 3.99
N PHE A 124 -10.97 3.24 3.21
CA PHE A 124 -9.59 3.59 2.92
C PHE A 124 -9.12 3.01 1.58
N ILE A 125 -8.30 3.75 0.86
CA ILE A 125 -7.63 3.29 -0.37
C ILE A 125 -6.17 3.70 -0.32
N LEU A 126 -5.28 2.73 -0.47
CA LEU A 126 -3.87 2.94 -0.75
C LEU A 126 -3.67 3.12 -2.26
N PHE A 127 -3.00 4.20 -2.64
CA PHE A 127 -2.50 4.40 -3.99
C PHE A 127 -1.08 3.84 -4.06
N SER A 128 -0.93 2.71 -4.71
CA SER A 128 0.34 2.01 -4.86
C SER A 128 0.78 2.00 -6.31
N MET A 129 2.07 1.79 -6.54
CA MET A 129 2.60 1.54 -7.86
C MET A 129 3.49 0.32 -7.83
N HIS A 130 2.99 -0.82 -8.34
CA HIS A 130 3.69 -2.11 -8.37
C HIS A 130 4.31 -2.40 -9.74
N GLN A 131 3.86 -1.69 -10.76
CA GLN A 131 4.29 -1.82 -12.14
C GLN A 131 4.17 -0.49 -12.90
N VAL A 132 4.90 -0.35 -13.98
CA VAL A 132 4.77 0.74 -14.97
C VAL A 132 4.68 0.12 -16.36
N ASP A 133 3.69 0.54 -17.14
CA ASP A 133 3.39 -0.02 -18.47
C ASP A 133 3.22 -1.55 -18.44
N ASN A 134 2.58 -2.08 -17.37
CA ASN A 134 2.40 -3.50 -17.09
C ASN A 134 3.73 -4.29 -16.91
N LEU A 135 4.81 -3.61 -16.57
CA LEU A 135 6.10 -4.21 -16.24
C LEU A 135 6.33 -4.13 -14.75
N GLU A 136 6.36 -5.28 -14.11
CA GLU A 136 6.50 -5.41 -12.65
C GLU A 136 7.93 -5.15 -12.19
N PHE A 137 8.08 -4.67 -10.94
CA PHE A 137 9.40 -4.35 -10.37
C PHE A 137 10.09 -5.58 -9.81
N TRP A 138 9.37 -6.49 -9.17
CA TRP A 138 9.93 -7.69 -8.55
C TRP A 138 10.49 -8.69 -9.58
N THR A 139 9.95 -8.71 -10.81
CA THR A 139 10.47 -9.51 -11.92
C THR A 139 11.66 -8.87 -12.63
N GLN A 140 12.02 -7.65 -12.27
CA GLN A 140 13.00 -6.79 -12.97
C GLN A 140 12.59 -6.41 -14.39
N ASP A 141 11.35 -6.66 -14.82
CA ASP A 141 10.92 -6.36 -16.18
C ASP A 141 10.92 -4.86 -16.45
N PHE A 142 10.50 -4.05 -15.45
CA PHE A 142 10.54 -2.60 -15.56
C PHE A 142 11.96 -2.04 -15.62
N GLN A 143 12.88 -2.60 -14.84
CA GLN A 143 14.27 -2.13 -14.76
C GLN A 143 15.11 -2.57 -15.98
N ARG A 144 14.72 -3.68 -16.62
CA ARG A 144 15.50 -4.30 -17.69
C ARG A 144 15.81 -3.35 -18.84
N GLY A 145 17.09 -3.23 -19.17
CA GLY A 145 17.57 -2.40 -20.27
C GLY A 145 17.64 -0.90 -19.98
N LYS A 146 17.36 -0.49 -18.73
CA LYS A 146 17.45 0.89 -18.27
C LYS A 146 18.59 1.05 -17.27
N THR A 147 19.16 2.23 -17.19
CA THR A 147 20.07 2.62 -16.10
C THR A 147 19.27 2.86 -14.82
N GLN A 148 19.93 2.77 -13.66
CA GLN A 148 19.32 3.05 -12.36
C GLN A 148 18.62 4.41 -12.32
N LYS A 149 19.23 5.43 -12.93
CA LYS A 149 18.65 6.76 -13.09
C LYS A 149 17.34 6.72 -13.88
N GLU A 150 17.36 6.10 -15.05
CA GLU A 150 16.22 6.10 -15.97
C GLU A 150 14.99 5.44 -15.35
N TYR A 151 15.13 4.28 -14.69
CA TYR A 151 13.96 3.64 -14.11
C TYR A 151 13.48 4.32 -12.82
N ASN A 152 14.36 4.90 -11.99
CA ASN A 152 13.93 5.66 -10.82
C ASN A 152 13.19 6.95 -11.22
N GLU A 153 13.74 7.72 -12.18
CA GLU A 153 13.07 8.93 -12.66
C GLU A 153 11.72 8.60 -13.35
N ALA A 154 11.65 7.50 -14.11
CA ALA A 154 10.41 7.06 -14.76
C ALA A 154 9.35 6.60 -13.74
N TYR A 155 9.75 5.93 -12.66
CA TYR A 155 8.86 5.51 -11.56
C TYR A 155 8.15 6.71 -10.93
N TYR A 156 8.90 7.71 -10.46
CA TYR A 156 8.30 8.91 -9.84
C TYR A 156 7.50 9.75 -10.85
N ALA A 157 7.95 9.82 -12.11
CA ALA A 157 7.21 10.50 -13.17
C ALA A 157 5.84 9.83 -13.42
N GLU A 158 5.76 8.50 -13.39
CA GLU A 158 4.49 7.77 -13.57
C GLU A 158 3.55 7.96 -12.38
N ILE A 159 4.07 7.96 -11.13
CA ILE A 159 3.28 8.29 -9.94
C ILE A 159 2.65 9.68 -10.10
N TYR A 160 3.44 10.70 -10.38
CA TYR A 160 2.95 12.08 -10.55
C TYR A 160 1.89 12.20 -11.65
N LYS A 161 2.14 11.58 -12.80
CA LYS A 161 1.22 11.54 -13.94
C LYS A 161 -0.10 10.86 -13.59
N THR A 162 -0.05 9.74 -12.87
CA THR A 162 -1.23 8.98 -12.47
C THR A 162 -2.05 9.74 -11.43
N MET A 163 -1.42 10.36 -10.43
CA MET A 163 -2.08 11.22 -9.45
C MET A 163 -2.82 12.40 -10.10
N GLY A 164 -2.30 12.95 -11.20
CA GLY A 164 -2.99 13.99 -11.97
C GLY A 164 -4.25 13.53 -12.71
N ARG A 165 -4.58 12.24 -12.64
CA ARG A 165 -5.73 11.62 -13.34
C ARG A 165 -6.66 10.86 -12.42
N PHE A 166 -6.17 10.43 -11.26
CA PHE A 166 -6.93 9.67 -10.28
C PHE A 166 -6.80 10.30 -8.90
N HIS A 167 -7.93 10.71 -8.32
CA HIS A 167 -7.97 11.45 -7.06
C HIS A 167 -8.69 10.69 -5.93
N GLU A 168 -9.20 9.50 -6.21
CA GLU A 168 -10.04 8.73 -5.29
C GLU A 168 -9.22 7.75 -4.46
N TYR A 169 -8.24 8.27 -3.71
CA TYR A 169 -7.40 7.50 -2.79
C TYR A 169 -7.25 8.25 -1.46
N SER A 170 -6.76 7.58 -0.42
CA SER A 170 -6.54 8.15 0.92
C SER A 170 -5.07 8.52 1.12
N CYS A 171 -4.17 7.57 0.93
CA CYS A 171 -2.73 7.75 1.10
C CYS A 171 -1.94 7.13 -0.06
N LEU A 172 -0.78 7.72 -0.38
CA LEU A 172 0.24 7.08 -1.20
C LEU A 172 0.92 6.00 -0.37
N ALA A 173 0.90 4.76 -0.83
CA ALA A 173 1.55 3.63 -0.16
C ALA A 173 3.05 3.61 -0.49
N HIS A 174 3.88 3.14 0.46
CA HIS A 174 5.30 2.82 0.26
C HIS A 174 5.96 3.57 -0.91
N LEU A 175 5.94 4.90 -0.88
CA LEU A 175 6.22 5.80 -2.01
C LEU A 175 7.56 5.53 -2.73
N ASP A 176 8.52 4.92 -2.07
CA ASP A 176 9.81 4.52 -2.64
C ASP A 176 9.94 2.98 -2.79
N LEU A 177 8.82 2.30 -3.11
CA LEU A 177 8.76 0.84 -3.23
C LEU A 177 9.86 0.26 -4.13
N LEU A 178 10.21 0.97 -5.20
CA LEU A 178 11.24 0.50 -6.14
C LEU A 178 12.57 0.18 -5.46
N ALA A 179 12.90 0.85 -4.33
CA ALA A 179 14.11 0.57 -3.54
C ALA A 179 14.17 -0.87 -3.02
N ARG A 180 13.02 -1.53 -2.81
CA ARG A 180 12.91 -2.94 -2.38
C ARG A 180 13.45 -3.91 -3.44
N TYR A 181 13.28 -3.55 -4.70
CA TYR A 181 13.57 -4.39 -5.87
C TYR A 181 14.77 -3.90 -6.69
N ASP A 182 15.51 -2.89 -6.20
CA ASP A 182 16.64 -2.33 -6.92
C ASP A 182 17.93 -3.13 -6.67
N GLU A 183 18.26 -4.04 -7.60
CA GLU A 183 19.48 -4.87 -7.52
C GLU A 183 20.79 -4.06 -7.57
N ASN A 184 20.72 -2.79 -7.98
CA ASN A 184 21.87 -1.86 -7.98
C ASN A 184 22.02 -1.11 -6.65
N GLY A 185 21.19 -1.46 -5.64
CA GLY A 185 21.13 -0.79 -4.35
C GLY A 185 20.24 0.45 -4.36
N ILE A 186 20.06 1.07 -3.20
CA ILE A 186 19.14 2.19 -3.03
C ILE A 186 19.62 3.40 -3.85
N TYR A 187 18.75 3.90 -4.75
CA TYR A 187 19.03 5.13 -5.50
C TYR A 187 19.02 6.34 -4.57
N PRO A 188 20.05 7.22 -4.60
CA PRO A 188 20.12 8.34 -3.67
C PRO A 188 18.92 9.29 -3.78
N PHE A 189 18.28 9.57 -2.65
CA PHE A 189 17.12 10.46 -2.53
C PHE A 189 17.35 11.82 -3.17
N GLU A 190 18.53 12.40 -2.98
CA GLU A 190 18.91 13.74 -3.48
C GLU A 190 18.84 13.85 -5.01
N LYS A 191 18.87 12.74 -5.73
CA LYS A 191 18.77 12.71 -7.20
C LYS A 191 17.33 12.76 -7.71
N VAL A 192 16.36 12.47 -6.86
CA VAL A 192 14.93 12.43 -7.20
C VAL A 192 14.09 13.29 -6.26
N GLU A 193 14.73 14.05 -5.37
CA GLU A 193 14.08 14.90 -4.37
C GLU A 193 13.07 15.86 -4.98
N ASP A 194 13.42 16.53 -6.08
CA ASP A 194 12.51 17.46 -6.76
C ASP A 194 11.24 16.77 -7.28
N GLN A 195 11.37 15.56 -7.83
CA GLN A 195 10.21 14.79 -8.32
C GLN A 195 9.32 14.33 -7.16
N ILE A 196 9.94 13.85 -6.08
CA ILE A 196 9.24 13.45 -4.85
C ILE A 196 8.55 14.65 -4.22
N ALA A 197 9.20 15.82 -4.18
CA ALA A 197 8.60 17.04 -3.67
C ALA A 197 7.34 17.44 -4.43
N GLU A 198 7.32 17.32 -5.76
CA GLU A 198 6.12 17.63 -6.55
C GLU A 198 4.98 16.61 -6.30
N ILE A 199 5.29 15.33 -6.13
CA ILE A 199 4.32 14.31 -5.74
C ILE A 199 3.71 14.66 -4.38
N LEU A 200 4.54 14.94 -3.38
CA LEU A 200 4.10 15.26 -2.02
C LEU A 200 3.27 16.56 -1.96
N LYS A 201 3.68 17.59 -2.71
CA LYS A 201 2.90 18.84 -2.83
C LYS A 201 1.52 18.59 -3.45
N LEU A 202 1.44 17.74 -4.47
CA LEU A 202 0.18 17.37 -5.10
C LEU A 202 -0.72 16.62 -4.11
N ALA A 203 -0.19 15.62 -3.41
CA ALA A 203 -0.94 14.89 -2.38
C ALA A 203 -1.48 15.82 -1.29
N ILE A 204 -0.65 16.72 -0.75
CA ILE A 204 -1.03 17.70 0.26
C ILE A 204 -2.13 18.63 -0.27
N LYS A 205 -1.97 19.17 -1.49
CA LYS A 205 -2.95 20.04 -2.14
C LYS A 205 -4.31 19.37 -2.30
N ASP A 206 -4.32 18.08 -2.64
CA ASP A 206 -5.54 17.31 -2.87
C ASP A 206 -6.13 16.74 -1.55
N GLY A 207 -5.55 17.11 -0.39
CA GLY A 207 -6.00 16.63 0.93
C GLY A 207 -5.74 15.13 1.14
N LYS A 208 -4.71 14.59 0.50
CA LYS A 208 -4.30 13.19 0.60
C LYS A 208 -3.08 13.05 1.50
N GLY A 209 -2.87 11.81 1.99
CA GLY A 209 -1.75 11.48 2.85
C GLY A 209 -0.70 10.61 2.19
N ILE A 210 0.23 10.17 3.04
CA ILE A 210 1.18 9.12 2.73
C ILE A 210 1.09 8.03 3.79
N GLU A 211 1.44 6.81 3.41
CA GLU A 211 1.67 5.71 4.34
C GLU A 211 3.13 5.69 4.79
N VAL A 212 3.36 5.15 5.99
CA VAL A 212 4.67 4.63 6.41
C VAL A 212 4.53 3.11 6.53
N ASN A 213 5.17 2.41 5.62
CA ASN A 213 5.13 0.96 5.51
C ASN A 213 6.32 0.35 6.25
N THR A 214 6.05 -0.62 7.13
CA THR A 214 7.08 -1.24 7.97
C THR A 214 7.63 -2.54 7.39
N SER A 215 7.03 -3.08 6.31
CA SER A 215 7.51 -4.31 5.67
C SER A 215 8.94 -4.19 5.12
N SER A 216 9.42 -2.96 4.90
CA SER A 216 10.80 -2.67 4.55
C SER A 216 11.82 -3.43 5.40
N TYR A 217 11.55 -3.58 6.70
CA TYR A 217 12.47 -4.24 7.62
C TYR A 217 12.60 -5.74 7.36
N HIS A 218 11.49 -6.43 7.10
CA HIS A 218 11.59 -7.86 6.79
C HIS A 218 12.09 -8.13 5.36
N TYR A 219 11.98 -7.16 4.45
CA TYR A 219 12.66 -7.18 3.15
C TYR A 219 14.14 -6.78 3.22
N GLY A 220 14.67 -6.54 4.42
CA GLY A 220 16.09 -6.27 4.67
C GLY A 220 16.54 -4.84 4.40
N LEU A 221 15.62 -3.90 4.18
CA LEU A 221 15.91 -2.48 4.17
C LEU A 221 16.17 -2.00 5.60
N LYS A 222 17.02 -0.97 5.75
CA LYS A 222 17.40 -0.43 7.07
C LYS A 222 16.58 0.80 7.48
N ASP A 223 15.59 1.13 6.68
CA ASP A 223 14.75 2.31 6.87
C ASP A 223 13.29 1.96 6.58
N THR A 224 12.37 2.87 6.93
CA THR A 224 10.94 2.79 6.58
C THR A 224 10.74 2.93 5.07
N GLN A 225 9.57 2.58 4.57
CA GLN A 225 9.09 2.97 3.24
C GLN A 225 7.84 3.86 3.36
N PRO A 226 7.92 5.15 2.93
CA PRO A 226 9.11 5.78 2.39
C PRO A 226 10.20 6.02 3.44
N CYS A 227 11.44 6.20 2.96
CA CYS A 227 12.58 6.46 3.83
C CYS A 227 12.44 7.77 4.64
N ARG A 228 13.18 7.88 5.74
CA ARG A 228 13.12 9.05 6.65
C ARG A 228 13.38 10.39 5.95
N ALA A 229 14.17 10.41 4.88
CA ALA A 229 14.40 11.64 4.12
C ALA A 229 13.11 12.14 3.46
N ILE A 230 12.31 11.23 2.88
CA ILE A 230 11.00 11.54 2.29
C ILE A 230 10.00 11.97 3.38
N LEU A 231 9.99 11.30 4.53
CA LEU A 231 9.12 11.68 5.66
C LEU A 231 9.41 13.08 6.18
N LYS A 232 10.70 13.46 6.29
CA LYS A 232 11.10 14.81 6.65
C LYS A 232 10.65 15.84 5.62
N LEU A 233 10.89 15.55 4.34
CA LEU A 233 10.43 16.41 3.25
C LEU A 233 8.89 16.59 3.28
N TYR A 234 8.13 15.51 3.48
CA TYR A 234 6.67 15.57 3.60
C TYR A 234 6.22 16.50 4.73
N LYS A 235 6.82 16.35 5.90
CA LYS A 235 6.55 17.23 7.04
C LYS A 235 6.93 18.68 6.76
N ASP A 236 8.11 18.95 6.18
CA ASP A 236 8.60 20.28 5.88
C ASP A 236 7.71 21.01 4.84
N LEU A 237 7.11 20.25 3.92
CA LEU A 237 6.10 20.73 2.97
C LEU A 237 4.72 20.95 3.60
N GLY A 238 4.52 20.63 4.88
CA GLY A 238 3.27 20.82 5.61
C GLY A 238 2.31 19.65 5.56
N GLY A 239 2.79 18.45 5.15
CA GLY A 239 2.01 17.21 5.19
C GLY A 239 1.62 16.82 6.60
N LYS A 240 0.39 16.34 6.78
CA LYS A 240 -0.19 15.99 8.10
C LYS A 240 -0.88 14.64 8.12
N ILE A 241 -1.43 14.19 6.98
CA ILE A 241 -2.18 12.93 6.90
C ILE A 241 -1.17 11.80 6.73
N LEU A 242 -1.06 10.96 7.75
CA LEU A 242 -0.05 9.90 7.81
C LEU A 242 -0.67 8.63 8.41
N THR A 243 -0.63 7.52 7.70
CA THR A 243 -0.97 6.19 8.22
C THR A 243 0.29 5.36 8.41
N VAL A 244 0.20 4.30 9.20
CA VAL A 244 1.25 3.30 9.33
C VAL A 244 0.66 1.94 9.05
N GLY A 245 1.33 1.12 8.24
CA GLY A 245 0.90 -0.21 7.87
C GLY A 245 2.05 -1.21 7.89
N SER A 246 1.72 -2.46 8.27
CA SER A 246 2.70 -3.54 8.31
C SER A 246 2.90 -4.22 6.95
N ASP A 247 1.93 -4.08 6.04
CA ASP A 247 1.92 -4.78 4.75
C ASP A 247 2.01 -6.30 4.96
N ALA A 248 1.28 -6.76 6.01
CA ALA A 248 1.35 -8.14 6.46
C ALA A 248 0.57 -9.07 5.54
N HIS A 249 1.29 -10.01 4.90
CA HIS A 249 0.75 -11.11 4.10
C HIS A 249 0.68 -12.42 4.91
N SER A 250 1.13 -12.39 6.15
CA SER A 250 0.99 -13.50 7.10
C SER A 250 0.90 -12.98 8.52
N THR A 251 0.26 -13.77 9.40
CA THR A 251 -0.05 -13.40 10.78
C THR A 251 1.18 -12.99 11.60
N GLN A 252 2.36 -13.52 11.30
CA GLN A 252 3.60 -13.17 12.00
C GLN A 252 3.98 -11.68 11.85
N TYR A 253 3.63 -11.05 10.73
CA TYR A 253 3.99 -9.67 10.40
C TYR A 253 2.93 -8.63 10.81
N ILE A 254 1.77 -9.03 11.32
CA ILE A 254 0.76 -8.09 11.82
C ILE A 254 1.38 -7.12 12.82
N ALA A 255 1.22 -5.83 12.59
CA ALA A 255 1.76 -4.72 13.40
C ALA A 255 3.27 -4.80 13.65
N ASP A 256 4.02 -5.52 12.79
CA ASP A 256 5.46 -5.68 12.93
C ASP A 256 6.16 -4.32 12.76
N HIS A 257 7.08 -3.97 13.67
CA HIS A 257 7.79 -2.69 13.73
C HIS A 257 6.91 -1.41 13.81
N ILE A 258 5.58 -1.47 13.87
CA ILE A 258 4.74 -0.27 13.97
C ILE A 258 5.07 0.55 15.23
N PRO A 259 5.23 -0.04 16.44
CA PRO A 259 5.62 0.72 17.63
C PRO A 259 6.98 1.44 17.50
N ASP A 260 7.94 0.80 16.82
CA ASP A 260 9.25 1.41 16.56
C ASP A 260 9.12 2.61 15.61
N VAL A 261 8.29 2.45 14.56
CA VAL A 261 8.01 3.51 13.60
C VAL A 261 7.27 4.68 14.24
N TYR A 262 6.34 4.45 15.17
CA TYR A 262 5.71 5.52 15.95
C TYR A 262 6.76 6.35 16.72
N SER A 263 7.75 5.68 17.32
CA SER A 263 8.84 6.39 18.01
C SER A 263 9.67 7.22 17.02
N ILE A 264 10.02 6.67 15.85
CA ILE A 264 10.73 7.40 14.79
C ILE A 264 9.93 8.63 14.33
N LEU A 265 8.67 8.45 14.04
CA LEU A 265 7.79 9.54 13.57
C LEU A 265 7.69 10.67 14.59
N LYS A 266 7.51 10.33 15.87
CA LYS A 266 7.38 11.28 16.95
C LYS A 266 8.71 11.95 17.29
N GLU A 267 9.76 11.16 17.56
CA GLU A 267 10.99 11.64 18.19
C GLU A 267 12.01 12.13 17.17
N GLU A 268 12.14 11.46 16.02
CA GLU A 268 13.15 11.82 15.02
C GLU A 268 12.60 12.77 13.95
N ILE A 269 11.37 12.49 13.43
CA ILE A 269 10.76 13.29 12.38
C ILE A 269 9.95 14.44 13.00
N GLY A 270 9.31 14.21 14.17
CA GLY A 270 8.58 15.22 14.94
C GLY A 270 7.13 15.41 14.48
N PHE A 271 6.47 14.39 13.95
CA PHE A 271 5.03 14.37 13.80
C PHE A 271 4.38 14.33 15.19
N GLN A 272 3.18 14.92 15.32
CA GLN A 272 2.45 14.94 16.57
C GLN A 272 1.27 13.96 16.57
N GLU A 273 0.84 13.56 15.37
CA GLU A 273 -0.37 12.78 15.15
C GLU A 273 -0.14 11.79 13.99
N ILE A 274 -0.91 10.70 14.02
CA ILE A 274 -1.13 9.77 12.92
C ILE A 274 -2.61 9.73 12.60
N CYS A 275 -2.99 9.10 11.49
CA CYS A 275 -4.38 9.04 11.06
C CYS A 275 -4.88 7.61 10.96
N THR A 276 -6.14 7.41 11.32
CA THR A 276 -7.01 6.36 10.82
C THR A 276 -8.02 6.96 9.85
N PHE A 277 -8.88 6.12 9.24
CA PHE A 277 -9.85 6.61 8.26
C PHE A 277 -11.25 6.03 8.52
N ASP A 278 -12.26 6.84 8.21
CA ASP A 278 -13.65 6.43 8.13
C ASP A 278 -14.29 7.02 6.88
N LYS A 279 -14.79 6.16 5.98
CA LYS A 279 -15.38 6.56 4.70
C LYS A 279 -14.50 7.59 3.94
N MET A 280 -13.22 7.25 3.79
CA MET A 280 -12.19 8.05 3.10
C MET A 280 -11.85 9.40 3.79
N ILE A 281 -12.32 9.61 5.03
CA ILE A 281 -12.06 10.82 5.80
C ILE A 281 -11.03 10.52 6.90
N PRO A 282 -9.91 11.26 6.98
CA PRO A 282 -8.90 11.04 8.01
C PRO A 282 -9.38 11.46 9.41
N ILE A 283 -9.06 10.63 10.39
CA ILE A 283 -9.28 10.87 11.82
C ILE A 283 -7.90 10.94 12.49
N PHE A 284 -7.60 12.06 13.14
CA PHE A 284 -6.28 12.32 13.71
C PHE A 284 -6.20 11.80 15.15
N HIS A 285 -5.07 11.16 15.47
CA HIS A 285 -4.75 10.60 16.78
C HIS A 285 -3.38 11.09 17.23
N ALA A 286 -3.31 11.70 18.43
CA ALA A 286 -2.02 12.09 19.01
C ALA A 286 -1.20 10.85 19.42
N PHE A 287 0.14 10.91 19.26
CA PHE A 287 1.06 9.85 19.70
C PHE A 287 1.09 9.66 21.22
#